data_3641981c7fd86701b7e0a151524641b8
#
_entry.id   3641981c7fd86701b7e0a151524641b8
#
_cell.length_a   1.000
_cell.length_b   1.000
_cell.length_c   1.000
_cell.angle_alpha   90.00
_cell.angle_beta   90.00
_cell.angle_gamma   90.00
#
_symmetry.space_group_name_H-M   'P 1'
#
loop_
_entity.id
_entity.type
_entity.pdbx_description
1 polymer ?
#
loop_
_entity_poly.entity_id
_entity_poly.type
_entity_poly.pdbx_seq_one_letter_code
_entity_poly.pdbx_strand_id
1 'polypeptide(L)'
;MSRPVVVVAPGQGDRVGNVEFLARSDDTPFFNLAIVTLEPGQGVSSHRHEGEDDSFLVLEGTLSLTVGEDARQVQAGPGTFVLVPSGTPHAIVNAGHADVRFLNVHAPGGFDRRIGLADRRRLAVS
;
A
#
# COMPACT_ATOMS: atom_id res chain seq x y z
N MET A 1 -0.19 26.04 11.84
CA MET A 1 1.21 25.64 11.56
C MET A 1 1.24 24.64 10.43
N SER A 2 2.18 24.80 9.55
CA SER A 2 2.38 23.80 8.50
C SER A 2 3.13 22.58 9.04
N ARG A 3 2.86 21.44 8.44
CA ARG A 3 3.65 20.24 8.71
C ARG A 3 4.98 20.33 7.96
N PRO A 4 6.05 19.69 8.46
CA PRO A 4 7.34 19.75 7.78
C PRO A 4 7.28 19.02 6.44
N VAL A 5 8.16 19.44 5.52
CA VAL A 5 8.42 18.70 4.28
C VAL A 5 9.09 17.37 4.65
N VAL A 6 8.64 16.28 4.01
CA VAL A 6 9.20 14.95 4.21
C VAL A 6 9.92 14.53 2.96
N VAL A 7 11.19 14.13 3.11
CA VAL A 7 12.00 13.60 2.00
C VAL A 7 12.51 12.23 2.42
N VAL A 8 12.21 11.22 1.61
CA VAL A 8 12.64 9.85 1.86
C VAL A 8 13.49 9.41 0.68
N ALA A 9 14.77 9.17 0.93
CA ALA A 9 15.68 8.68 -0.10
C ALA A 9 15.31 7.23 -0.50
N PRO A 10 15.70 6.78 -1.70
CA PRO A 10 15.39 5.42 -2.13
C PRO A 10 15.76 4.36 -1.09
N GLY A 11 14.82 3.51 -0.74
CA GLY A 11 15.01 2.43 0.23
C GLY A 11 15.07 2.86 1.69
N GLN A 12 14.87 4.13 2.01
CA GLN A 12 15.03 4.66 3.36
C GLN A 12 13.70 4.86 4.10
N GLY A 13 12.60 4.36 3.57
CA GLY A 13 11.31 4.40 4.25
C GLY A 13 11.25 3.43 5.43
N ASP A 14 10.26 3.61 6.29
CA ASP A 14 10.06 2.72 7.43
C ASP A 14 9.37 1.44 6.98
N ARG A 15 9.87 0.29 7.41
CA ARG A 15 9.43 -1.01 6.89
C ARG A 15 8.63 -1.81 7.90
N VAL A 16 7.57 -2.45 7.38
CA VAL A 16 6.90 -3.56 8.04
C VAL A 16 6.86 -4.69 7.01
N GLY A 17 7.67 -5.73 7.22
CA GLY A 17 7.77 -6.83 6.28
C GLY A 17 8.18 -6.34 4.88
N ASN A 18 7.34 -6.64 3.90
CA ASN A 18 7.56 -6.27 2.50
C ASN A 18 6.95 -4.91 2.11
N VAL A 19 6.54 -4.11 3.09
CA VAL A 19 5.94 -2.79 2.90
C VAL A 19 6.93 -1.73 3.38
N GLU A 20 7.29 -0.83 2.49
CA GLU A 20 8.13 0.33 2.81
C GLU A 20 7.30 1.60 2.74
N PHE A 21 7.07 2.26 3.89
CA PHE A 21 6.27 3.48 3.95
C PHE A 21 7.11 4.70 3.58
N LEU A 22 6.61 5.49 2.63
CA LEU A 22 7.20 6.77 2.23
C LEU A 22 6.44 7.93 2.86
N ALA A 23 5.12 7.79 3.06
CA ALA A 23 4.31 8.76 3.79
C ALA A 23 3.49 8.02 4.84
N ARG A 24 3.65 8.43 6.09
CA ARG A 24 3.04 7.79 7.25
C ARG A 24 1.96 8.68 7.87
N SER A 25 1.16 8.10 8.75
CA SER A 25 0.10 8.83 9.45
C SER A 25 0.61 9.95 10.35
N ASP A 26 1.84 9.86 10.85
CA ASP A 26 2.45 10.96 11.60
C ASP A 26 3.07 12.05 10.70
N ASP A 27 3.15 11.82 9.39
CA ASP A 27 3.54 12.83 8.40
C ASP A 27 2.33 13.63 7.91
N THR A 28 1.23 12.93 7.62
CA THR A 28 0.00 13.52 7.08
C THR A 28 -1.22 12.66 7.44
N PRO A 29 -2.37 13.28 7.74
CA PRO A 29 -3.60 12.52 7.96
C PRO A 29 -4.31 12.11 6.67
N PHE A 30 -3.90 12.63 5.50
CA PHE A 30 -4.68 12.51 4.28
C PHE A 30 -4.45 11.21 3.53
N PHE A 31 -3.29 10.57 3.71
CA PHE A 31 -2.98 9.32 3.05
C PHE A 31 -1.78 8.62 3.69
N ASN A 32 -1.66 7.33 3.41
CA ASN A 32 -0.39 6.62 3.52
C ASN A 32 0.06 6.25 2.12
N LEU A 33 1.35 6.32 1.87
CA LEU A 33 1.94 5.91 0.61
C LEU A 33 3.10 4.97 0.90
N ALA A 34 3.07 3.80 0.28
CA ALA A 34 4.08 2.77 0.51
C ALA A 34 4.47 2.12 -0.80
N ILE A 35 5.68 1.56 -0.83
CA ILE A 35 6.11 0.64 -1.88
C ILE A 35 6.01 -0.77 -1.30
N VAL A 36 5.29 -1.64 -2.01
CA VAL A 36 5.11 -3.03 -1.63
C VAL A 36 5.84 -3.92 -2.64
N THR A 37 6.58 -4.90 -2.14
CA THR A 37 7.23 -5.91 -2.97
C THR A 37 6.63 -7.26 -2.65
N LEU A 38 6.06 -7.93 -3.66
CA LEU A 38 5.55 -9.29 -3.53
C LEU A 38 6.44 -10.24 -4.31
N GLU A 39 6.99 -11.23 -3.60
CA GLU A 39 7.65 -12.35 -4.25
C GLU A 39 6.61 -13.27 -4.89
N PRO A 40 7.02 -14.15 -5.83
CA PRO A 40 6.09 -15.11 -6.42
C PRO A 40 5.30 -15.89 -5.37
N GLY A 41 3.98 -15.92 -5.53
CA GLY A 41 3.05 -16.58 -4.62
C GLY A 41 2.59 -15.76 -3.43
N GLN A 42 3.23 -14.62 -3.15
CA GLN A 42 2.80 -13.74 -2.06
C GLN A 42 1.60 -12.90 -2.48
N GLY A 43 0.77 -12.55 -1.51
CA GLY A 43 -0.39 -11.73 -1.76
C GLY A 43 -1.17 -11.44 -0.49
N VAL A 44 -2.34 -10.85 -0.66
CA VAL A 44 -3.26 -10.51 0.42
C VAL A 44 -4.63 -11.07 0.05
N SER A 45 -5.21 -11.87 0.94
CA SER A 45 -6.52 -12.46 0.73
C SER A 45 -7.62 -11.39 0.68
N SER A 46 -8.80 -11.76 0.21
CA SER A 46 -9.91 -10.83 0.03
C SER A 46 -10.24 -10.09 1.32
N HIS A 47 -10.30 -8.77 1.21
CA HIS A 47 -10.64 -7.87 2.31
C HIS A 47 -11.24 -6.60 1.73
N ARG A 48 -11.80 -5.76 2.61
CA ARG A 48 -12.30 -4.44 2.23
C ARG A 48 -11.89 -3.42 3.28
N HIS A 49 -11.74 -2.18 2.85
CA HIS A 49 -11.45 -1.06 3.73
C HIS A 49 -12.67 -0.17 3.82
N GLU A 50 -13.19 0.01 5.03
CA GLU A 50 -14.30 0.94 5.25
C GLU A 50 -13.74 2.33 5.50
N GLY A 51 -14.26 3.32 4.75
CA GLY A 51 -13.87 4.71 4.94
C GLY A 51 -12.55 5.11 4.31
N GLU A 52 -11.92 4.25 3.51
CA GLU A 52 -10.68 4.60 2.80
C GLU A 52 -10.64 3.97 1.43
N ASP A 53 -10.11 4.71 0.47
CA ASP A 53 -9.81 4.19 -0.87
C ASP A 53 -8.41 3.58 -0.88
N ASP A 54 -8.27 2.49 -1.62
CA ASP A 54 -7.01 1.78 -1.80
C ASP A 54 -6.64 1.84 -3.28
N SER A 55 -5.39 2.20 -3.58
CA SER A 55 -4.96 2.30 -4.98
C SER A 55 -3.56 1.74 -5.17
N PHE A 56 -3.30 1.33 -6.41
CA PHE A 56 -2.09 0.60 -6.80
C PHE A 56 -1.56 1.17 -8.11
N LEU A 57 -0.29 1.55 -8.12
CA LEU A 57 0.43 1.85 -9.37
C LEU A 57 1.56 0.84 -9.50
N VAL A 58 1.47 -0.06 -10.47
CA VAL A 58 2.48 -1.10 -10.65
C VAL A 58 3.74 -0.49 -11.26
N LEU A 59 4.88 -0.77 -10.64
CA LEU A 59 6.19 -0.31 -11.07
C LEU A 59 6.96 -1.39 -11.82
N GLU A 60 6.90 -2.62 -11.32
CA GLU A 60 7.61 -3.77 -11.90
C GLU A 60 6.75 -5.01 -11.76
N GLY A 61 6.84 -5.92 -12.73
CA GLY A 61 6.10 -7.16 -12.71
C GLY A 61 4.63 -6.99 -13.06
N THR A 62 3.84 -8.02 -12.80
CA THR A 62 2.39 -8.01 -13.04
C THR A 62 1.65 -8.39 -11.77
N LEU A 63 0.80 -7.48 -11.30
CA LEU A 63 -0.04 -7.71 -10.14
C LEU A 63 -1.38 -8.26 -10.58
N SER A 64 -1.78 -9.39 -10.01
CA SER A 64 -3.11 -9.98 -10.24
C SER A 64 -4.05 -9.52 -9.14
N LEU A 65 -5.20 -8.94 -9.52
CA LEU A 65 -6.20 -8.48 -8.57
C LEU A 65 -7.53 -9.16 -8.84
N THR A 66 -8.24 -9.44 -7.76
CA THR A 66 -9.65 -9.85 -7.81
C THR A 66 -10.44 -8.76 -7.12
N VAL A 67 -11.34 -8.09 -7.82
CA VAL A 67 -12.02 -6.89 -7.33
C VAL A 67 -13.53 -6.98 -7.48
N GLY A 68 -14.23 -6.44 -6.48
CA GLY A 68 -15.70 -6.30 -6.49
C GLY A 68 -16.41 -7.55 -6.02
N GLU A 69 -17.72 -7.39 -5.80
CA GLU A 69 -18.58 -8.49 -5.35
C GLU A 69 -18.68 -9.60 -6.40
N ASP A 70 -18.51 -9.26 -7.68
CA ASP A 70 -18.50 -10.21 -8.79
C ASP A 70 -17.13 -10.84 -9.04
N ALA A 71 -16.15 -10.56 -8.21
CA ALA A 71 -14.80 -11.14 -8.27
C ALA A 71 -14.14 -10.97 -9.66
N ARG A 72 -14.20 -9.77 -10.20
CA ARG A 72 -13.58 -9.46 -11.49
C ARG A 72 -12.08 -9.60 -11.42
N GLN A 73 -11.48 -10.27 -12.40
CA GLN A 73 -10.04 -10.45 -12.49
C GLN A 73 -9.41 -9.29 -13.25
N VAL A 74 -8.33 -8.74 -12.69
CA VAL A 74 -7.55 -7.66 -13.34
C VAL A 74 -6.08 -8.05 -13.31
N GLN A 75 -5.42 -7.95 -14.46
CA GLN A 75 -3.97 -8.13 -14.58
C GLN A 75 -3.35 -6.77 -14.82
N ALA A 76 -2.56 -6.29 -13.87
CA ALA A 76 -1.96 -4.96 -13.93
C ALA A 76 -0.46 -5.06 -14.13
N GLY A 77 0.01 -4.73 -15.33
CA GLY A 77 1.42 -4.66 -15.66
C GLY A 77 2.02 -3.29 -15.30
N PRO A 78 3.34 -3.09 -15.56
CA PRO A 78 4.02 -1.84 -15.23
C PRO A 78 3.33 -0.61 -15.83
N GLY A 79 3.15 0.41 -14.99
CA GLY A 79 2.46 1.66 -15.37
C GLY A 79 0.95 1.62 -15.24
N THR A 80 0.35 0.47 -14.91
CA THR A 80 -1.10 0.35 -14.72
C THR A 80 -1.50 0.85 -13.34
N PHE A 81 -2.55 1.65 -13.31
CA PHE A 81 -3.14 2.17 -12.07
C PHE A 81 -4.51 1.54 -11.82
N VAL A 82 -4.74 1.12 -10.58
CA VAL A 82 -6.02 0.55 -10.14
C VAL A 82 -6.47 1.29 -8.89
N LEU A 83 -7.69 1.82 -8.91
CA LEU A 83 -8.33 2.42 -7.73
C LEU A 83 -9.44 1.49 -7.27
N VAL A 84 -9.37 1.09 -6.01
CA VAL A 84 -10.40 0.30 -5.34
C VAL A 84 -11.10 1.20 -4.33
N PRO A 85 -12.36 1.60 -4.61
CA PRO A 85 -13.07 2.49 -3.69
C PRO A 85 -13.36 1.83 -2.35
N SER A 86 -13.57 2.67 -1.34
CA SER A 86 -13.97 2.26 0.00
C SER A 86 -15.12 1.24 -0.05
N GLY A 87 -15.03 0.20 0.75
CA GLY A 87 -16.04 -0.85 0.85
C GLY A 87 -16.01 -1.92 -0.23
N THR A 88 -15.18 -1.77 -1.26
CA THR A 88 -15.07 -2.76 -2.34
C THR A 88 -14.14 -3.89 -1.93
N PRO A 89 -14.62 -5.16 -1.93
CA PRO A 89 -13.74 -6.29 -1.62
C PRO A 89 -12.69 -6.48 -2.70
N HIS A 90 -11.47 -6.81 -2.28
CA HIS A 90 -10.38 -7.04 -3.22
C HIS A 90 -9.32 -7.97 -2.63
N ALA A 91 -8.65 -8.68 -3.51
CA ALA A 91 -7.50 -9.52 -3.19
C ALA A 91 -6.41 -9.25 -4.21
N ILE A 92 -5.15 -9.39 -3.79
CA ILE A 92 -4.01 -9.22 -4.68
C ILE A 92 -3.08 -10.42 -4.54
N VAL A 93 -2.39 -10.77 -5.62
CA VAL A 93 -1.39 -11.84 -5.60
C VAL A 93 -0.37 -11.63 -6.70
N ASN A 94 0.87 -12.02 -6.41
CA ASN A 94 1.88 -12.20 -7.44
C ASN A 94 1.77 -13.64 -7.95
N ALA A 95 1.09 -13.84 -9.07
CA ALA A 95 0.90 -15.14 -9.69
C ALA A 95 2.01 -15.48 -10.71
N GLY A 96 3.01 -14.61 -10.87
CA GLY A 96 4.11 -14.78 -11.82
C GLY A 96 5.34 -15.42 -11.21
N HIS A 97 6.46 -15.28 -11.93
CA HIS A 97 7.74 -15.90 -11.55
C HIS A 97 8.82 -14.88 -11.15
N ALA A 98 8.53 -13.60 -11.25
CA ALA A 98 9.41 -12.51 -10.84
C ALA A 98 8.70 -11.63 -9.81
N ASP A 99 9.47 -10.84 -9.05
CA ASP A 99 8.92 -9.93 -8.05
C ASP A 99 7.98 -8.90 -8.70
N VAL A 100 6.95 -8.52 -7.96
CA VAL A 100 6.06 -7.41 -8.29
C VAL A 100 6.34 -6.29 -7.31
N ARG A 101 6.54 -5.06 -7.82
CA ARG A 101 6.64 -3.86 -7.00
C ARG A 101 5.57 -2.88 -7.41
N PHE A 102 4.90 -2.30 -6.44
CA PHE A 102 3.86 -1.30 -6.71
C PHE A 102 3.82 -0.24 -5.62
N LEU A 103 3.42 0.96 -6.03
CA LEU A 103 3.01 2.02 -5.12
C LEU A 103 1.61 1.71 -4.63
N ASN A 104 1.42 1.81 -3.31
CA ASN A 104 0.13 1.57 -2.67
C ASN A 104 -0.26 2.81 -1.89
N VAL A 105 -1.43 3.35 -2.14
CA VAL A 105 -1.95 4.54 -1.45
C VAL A 105 -3.24 4.17 -0.75
N HIS A 106 -3.30 4.47 0.54
CA HIS A 106 -4.52 4.38 1.34
C HIS A 106 -4.91 5.81 1.75
N ALA A 107 -6.10 6.23 1.40
CA ALA A 107 -6.59 7.59 1.69
C ALA A 107 -8.01 7.55 2.28
N PRO A 108 -8.21 8.11 3.49
CA PRO A 108 -7.23 8.76 4.36
C PRO A 108 -6.21 7.77 4.93
N GLY A 109 -5.26 8.26 5.72
CA GLY A 109 -4.22 7.46 6.34
C GLY A 109 -4.74 6.55 7.46
N GLY A 110 -3.83 5.77 8.07
CA GLY A 110 -4.13 4.86 9.16
C GLY A 110 -3.66 3.43 8.93
N PHE A 111 -3.42 3.07 7.67
CA PHE A 111 -2.99 1.71 7.31
C PHE A 111 -1.68 1.33 8.01
N ASP A 112 -0.73 2.24 8.10
CA ASP A 112 0.56 1.98 8.75
C ASP A 112 0.39 1.53 10.20
N ARG A 113 -0.54 2.14 10.92
CA ARG A 113 -0.82 1.78 12.32
C ARG A 113 -1.55 0.44 12.41
N ARG A 114 -2.43 0.13 11.48
CA ARG A 114 -3.15 -1.15 11.47
C ARG A 114 -2.22 -2.33 11.27
N ILE A 115 -1.13 -2.18 10.53
CA ILE A 115 -0.17 -3.26 10.34
C ILE A 115 1.01 -3.20 11.32
N GLY A 116 0.94 -2.32 12.32
CA GLY A 116 1.83 -2.36 13.48
C GLY A 116 2.97 -1.36 13.50
N LEU A 117 2.98 -0.37 12.59
CA LEU A 117 4.03 0.65 12.61
C LEU A 117 3.71 1.70 13.68
N ALA A 118 4.59 1.83 14.68
CA ALA A 118 4.38 2.75 15.79
C ALA A 118 4.59 4.21 15.38
N ASP A 119 3.91 5.11 16.10
CA ASP A 119 4.08 6.55 15.93
C ASP A 119 5.53 6.94 16.26
N ARG A 120 6.22 7.61 15.33
CA ARG A 120 7.61 8.06 15.53
C ARG A 120 7.77 8.96 16.74
N ARG A 121 6.78 9.82 17.01
CA ARG A 121 6.86 10.76 18.12
C ARG A 121 6.86 10.07 19.47
N ARG A 122 6.16 8.94 19.58
CA ARG A 122 6.20 8.13 20.80
C ARG A 122 7.58 7.52 20.99
N LEU A 123 8.18 7.03 19.91
CA LEU A 123 9.52 6.45 19.96
C LEU A 123 10.57 7.50 20.33
N ALA A 124 10.43 8.72 19.81
CA ALA A 124 11.36 9.80 20.06
C ALA A 124 11.30 10.30 21.52
N VAL A 125 10.16 10.17 22.17
CA VAL A 125 9.96 10.62 23.56
C VAL A 125 10.42 9.57 24.57
N SER A 126 10.34 8.33 24.19
CA SER A 126 10.73 7.24 25.11
C SER A 126 12.25 7.04 25.16
#